data_6a8ec20ef6d222cc331d1629129da6bb
#
_entry.id   6a8ec20ef6d222cc331d1629129da6bb
#
_cell.length_a   1.000
_cell.length_b   1.000
_cell.length_c   1.000
_cell.angle_alpha   90.00
_cell.angle_beta   90.00
_cell.angle_gamma   90.00
#
_symmetry.space_group_name_H-M   'P 1'
#
loop_
_entity.id
_entity.type
_entity.pdbx_description
1 polymer ?
#
loop_
_entity_poly.entity_id
_entity_poly.type
_entity_poly.pdbx_seq_one_letter_code
_entity_poly.pdbx_strand_id
1 'polypeptide(L)'
;MPSNTIERQRETPARPAEIVREYGPFNDAGTVHGVSYDGSRIWAATGARLLAIDPASGEVVRTLELACDAGTAFDGEYLYQIAESRIDKIEPATGKVVSSIPAPGMGCDSGLTWAEGSLWVGNYQGRQIHQVDPATGAIRRTIASNRFVTGVTWVDGALWHGTWEGDESELRRVDAHNGDVRERLVLPQGVGVSGLESDGAGLFYCGGGGSGKVRAVRRPKAS
;
A
#
# COMPACT_ATOMS: atom_id res chain seq x y z
N MET A 1 -36.48 31.14 10.35
CA MET A 1 -36.11 30.03 9.47
C MET A 1 -34.61 30.13 9.23
N PRO A 2 -33.75 29.34 9.87
CA PRO A 2 -32.32 29.35 9.56
C PRO A 2 -32.11 28.58 8.22
N SER A 3 -31.49 29.24 7.26
CA SER A 3 -31.06 28.65 5.99
C SER A 3 -30.01 27.58 6.24
N ASN A 4 -30.37 26.36 6.00
CA ASN A 4 -29.44 25.24 6.03
C ASN A 4 -28.59 25.28 4.73
N THR A 5 -27.51 26.05 4.76
CA THR A 5 -26.50 26.05 3.69
C THR A 5 -25.69 24.78 3.86
N ILE A 6 -26.07 23.73 3.14
CA ILE A 6 -25.23 22.54 2.94
C ILE A 6 -24.01 23.04 2.17
N GLU A 7 -22.90 23.27 2.87
CA GLU A 7 -21.59 23.42 2.21
C GLU A 7 -21.34 22.16 1.37
N ARG A 8 -21.50 22.29 0.06
CA ARG A 8 -21.02 21.26 -0.89
C ARG A 8 -19.52 21.18 -0.67
N GLN A 9 -19.05 20.13 0.00
CA GLN A 9 -17.65 19.78 0.00
C GLN A 9 -17.20 19.77 -1.47
N ARG A 10 -16.29 20.68 -1.82
CA ARG A 10 -15.71 20.73 -3.17
C ARG A 10 -15.03 19.39 -3.38
N GLU A 11 -15.51 18.61 -4.33
CA GLU A 11 -14.86 17.37 -4.71
C GLU A 11 -13.41 17.70 -5.11
N THR A 12 -12.47 17.02 -4.47
CA THR A 12 -11.05 17.17 -4.79
C THR A 12 -10.84 16.77 -6.25
N PRO A 13 -10.20 17.62 -7.09
CA PRO A 13 -10.00 17.34 -8.50
C PRO A 13 -9.32 15.99 -8.70
N ALA A 14 -9.87 15.18 -9.58
CA ALA A 14 -9.29 13.91 -10.01
C ALA A 14 -8.43 14.13 -11.25
N ARG A 15 -7.28 13.47 -11.32
CA ARG A 15 -6.40 13.44 -12.49
C ARG A 15 -6.25 11.99 -12.97
N PRO A 16 -6.11 11.73 -14.26
CA PRO A 16 -5.75 10.40 -14.75
C PRO A 16 -4.40 9.95 -14.19
N ALA A 17 -4.31 8.70 -13.74
CA ALA A 17 -3.04 8.09 -13.39
C ALA A 17 -2.28 7.68 -14.66
N GLU A 18 -0.98 7.97 -14.72
CA GLU A 18 -0.10 7.56 -15.82
C GLU A 18 0.65 6.30 -15.43
N ILE A 19 0.28 5.14 -15.99
CA ILE A 19 1.03 3.90 -15.85
C ILE A 19 2.21 3.97 -16.83
N VAL A 20 3.44 3.99 -16.30
CA VAL A 20 4.65 4.11 -17.12
C VAL A 20 5.32 2.76 -17.39
N ARG A 21 5.02 1.75 -16.57
CA ARG A 21 5.55 0.39 -16.73
C ARG A 21 4.70 -0.64 -16.01
N GLU A 22 4.67 -1.85 -16.53
CA GLU A 22 4.13 -3.04 -15.88
C GLU A 22 5.20 -4.10 -15.71
N TYR A 23 5.16 -4.82 -14.59
CA TYR A 23 6.01 -5.95 -14.25
C TYR A 23 5.13 -7.19 -14.08
N GLY A 24 5.57 -8.33 -14.56
CA GLY A 24 4.79 -9.57 -14.55
C GLY A 24 3.84 -9.69 -15.75
N PRO A 25 2.81 -10.57 -15.72
CA PRO A 25 2.47 -11.39 -14.55
C PRO A 25 3.62 -12.34 -14.19
N PHE A 26 3.82 -12.57 -12.89
CA PHE A 26 4.89 -13.44 -12.40
C PHE A 26 4.42 -14.90 -12.44
N ASN A 27 5.27 -15.77 -12.97
CA ASN A 27 4.96 -17.20 -13.09
C ASN A 27 4.61 -17.80 -11.72
N ASP A 28 3.51 -18.52 -11.66
CA ASP A 28 2.98 -19.18 -10.46
C ASP A 28 2.69 -18.26 -9.25
N ALA A 29 2.69 -16.95 -9.46
CA ALA A 29 2.43 -15.99 -8.38
C ALA A 29 0.93 -15.72 -8.14
N GLY A 30 0.09 -15.94 -9.15
CA GLY A 30 -1.36 -15.69 -9.04
C GLY A 30 -1.66 -14.22 -8.77
N THR A 31 -2.05 -13.91 -7.53
CA THR A 31 -2.46 -12.59 -7.09
C THR A 31 -1.31 -11.83 -6.43
N VAL A 32 -1.14 -10.54 -6.75
CA VAL A 32 -0.27 -9.64 -5.98
C VAL A 32 -1.11 -8.97 -4.91
N HIS A 33 -0.80 -9.19 -3.64
CA HIS A 33 -1.55 -8.71 -2.48
C HIS A 33 -1.00 -7.41 -1.88
N GLY A 34 0.33 -7.26 -1.88
CA GLY A 34 1.02 -6.11 -1.32
C GLY A 34 2.29 -5.77 -2.10
N VAL A 35 2.76 -4.54 -1.97
CA VAL A 35 3.98 -4.05 -2.62
C VAL A 35 4.74 -3.15 -1.67
N SER A 36 6.08 -3.29 -1.62
CA SER A 36 6.99 -2.33 -1.01
C SER A 36 8.25 -2.10 -1.86
N TYR A 37 9.11 -1.18 -1.44
CA TYR A 37 10.35 -0.85 -2.12
C TYR A 37 11.47 -0.64 -1.10
N ASP A 38 12.62 -1.30 -1.29
CA ASP A 38 13.74 -1.26 -0.36
C ASP A 38 14.85 -0.27 -0.76
N GLY A 39 14.57 0.61 -1.72
CA GLY A 39 15.56 1.53 -2.31
C GLY A 39 16.25 0.96 -3.55
N SER A 40 16.14 -0.33 -3.80
CA SER A 40 16.75 -1.03 -4.95
C SER A 40 15.83 -2.01 -5.64
N ARG A 41 14.93 -2.65 -4.91
CA ARG A 41 14.05 -3.72 -5.40
C ARG A 41 12.61 -3.45 -5.02
N ILE A 42 11.71 -3.85 -5.90
CA ILE A 42 10.28 -3.91 -5.61
C ILE A 42 10.02 -5.27 -4.95
N TRP A 43 9.38 -5.27 -3.79
CA TRP A 43 8.93 -6.48 -3.12
C TRP A 43 7.44 -6.66 -3.37
N ALA A 44 7.04 -7.84 -3.87
CA ALA A 44 5.66 -8.17 -4.17
C ALA A 44 5.20 -9.40 -3.39
N ALA A 45 4.18 -9.21 -2.55
CA ALA A 45 3.56 -10.29 -1.77
C ALA A 45 2.55 -11.04 -2.62
N THR A 46 2.67 -12.38 -2.70
CA THR A 46 1.86 -13.22 -3.59
C THR A 46 1.16 -14.39 -2.87
N GLY A 47 0.88 -14.22 -1.59
CA GLY A 47 0.22 -15.21 -0.72
C GLY A 47 1.20 -16.14 -0.02
N ALA A 48 1.98 -16.89 -0.74
CA ALA A 48 2.97 -17.84 -0.20
C ALA A 48 4.43 -17.43 -0.47
N ARG A 49 4.66 -16.41 -1.27
CA ARG A 49 6.00 -15.96 -1.67
C ARG A 49 6.10 -14.46 -1.71
N LEU A 50 7.18 -13.94 -1.18
CA LEU A 50 7.56 -12.53 -1.33
C LEU A 50 8.66 -12.44 -2.39
N LEU A 51 8.35 -11.80 -3.51
CA LEU A 51 9.21 -11.70 -4.69
C LEU A 51 9.97 -10.38 -4.65
N ALA A 52 11.31 -10.41 -4.79
CA ALA A 52 12.12 -9.23 -5.04
C ALA A 52 12.35 -9.07 -6.54
N ILE A 53 11.94 -7.95 -7.09
CA ILE A 53 11.94 -7.64 -8.53
C ILE A 53 12.91 -6.50 -8.76
N ASP A 54 13.80 -6.67 -9.73
CA ASP A 54 14.65 -5.59 -10.23
C ASP A 54 13.80 -4.59 -11.04
N PRO A 55 13.68 -3.33 -10.62
CA PRO A 55 12.87 -2.36 -11.35
C PRO A 55 13.42 -1.99 -12.74
N ALA A 56 14.70 -2.24 -13.02
CA ALA A 56 15.30 -1.96 -14.32
C ALA A 56 15.00 -3.07 -15.33
N SER A 57 15.21 -4.34 -14.98
CA SER A 57 14.95 -5.48 -15.87
C SER A 57 13.50 -5.98 -15.79
N GLY A 58 12.87 -5.93 -14.63
CA GLY A 58 11.59 -6.57 -14.32
C GLY A 58 11.71 -8.03 -13.90
N GLU A 59 12.95 -8.53 -13.77
CA GLU A 59 13.21 -9.91 -13.37
C GLU A 59 13.04 -10.11 -11.87
N VAL A 60 12.56 -11.29 -11.48
CA VAL A 60 12.56 -11.73 -10.08
C VAL A 60 13.98 -12.17 -9.74
N VAL A 61 14.65 -11.38 -8.88
CA VAL A 61 16.04 -11.64 -8.49
C VAL A 61 16.16 -12.40 -7.16
N ARG A 62 15.07 -12.50 -6.41
CA ARG A 62 14.99 -13.28 -5.17
C ARG A 62 13.55 -13.67 -4.88
N THR A 63 13.39 -14.81 -4.24
CA THR A 63 12.11 -15.28 -3.69
C THR A 63 12.30 -15.70 -2.24
N LEU A 64 11.42 -15.25 -1.36
CA LEU A 64 11.33 -15.71 0.03
C LEU A 64 10.03 -16.52 0.17
N GLU A 65 10.16 -17.77 0.60
CA GLU A 65 9.02 -18.66 0.86
C GLU A 65 8.48 -18.36 2.26
N LEU A 66 7.40 -17.58 2.33
CA LEU A 66 6.74 -17.20 3.58
C LEU A 66 5.30 -16.74 3.31
N ALA A 67 4.44 -16.82 4.32
CA ALA A 67 3.08 -16.30 4.23
C ALA A 67 3.09 -14.79 4.04
N CYS A 68 2.39 -14.29 3.01
CA CYS A 68 2.35 -12.87 2.64
C CYS A 68 1.07 -12.54 1.88
N ASP A 69 -0.04 -12.53 2.58
CA ASP A 69 -1.40 -12.45 2.03
C ASP A 69 -1.96 -11.01 2.00
N ALA A 70 -1.20 -10.02 2.47
CA ALA A 70 -1.58 -8.61 2.42
C ALA A 70 -0.36 -7.68 2.27
N GLY A 71 -0.41 -6.48 2.83
CA GLY A 71 0.59 -5.42 2.70
C GLY A 71 1.98 -5.81 3.18
N THR A 72 2.98 -5.23 2.54
CA THR A 72 4.41 -5.30 2.91
C THR A 72 4.99 -3.91 3.01
N ALA A 73 6.01 -3.71 3.87
CA ALA A 73 6.72 -2.45 4.08
C ALA A 73 8.20 -2.68 4.34
N PHE A 74 9.02 -1.62 4.27
CA PHE A 74 10.44 -1.66 4.57
C PHE A 74 10.84 -0.47 5.44
N ASP A 75 11.59 -0.71 6.55
CA ASP A 75 11.99 0.34 7.51
C ASP A 75 13.39 0.90 7.27
N GLY A 76 14.07 0.44 6.20
CA GLY A 76 15.47 0.73 5.90
C GLY A 76 16.41 -0.43 6.26
N GLU A 77 15.97 -1.40 7.05
CA GLU A 77 16.74 -2.56 7.47
C GLU A 77 15.93 -3.86 7.34
N TYR A 78 14.69 -3.87 7.78
CA TYR A 78 13.80 -5.03 7.80
C TYR A 78 12.57 -4.85 6.93
N LEU A 79 12.10 -5.94 6.36
CA LEU A 79 10.75 -6.02 5.80
C LEU A 79 9.72 -6.28 6.90
N TYR A 80 8.54 -5.70 6.74
CA TYR A 80 7.35 -6.02 7.52
C TYR A 80 6.30 -6.60 6.59
N GLN A 81 5.71 -7.71 6.99
CA GLN A 81 4.74 -8.43 6.17
C GLN A 81 3.50 -8.77 6.98
N ILE A 82 2.33 -8.38 6.48
CA ILE A 82 1.07 -8.84 7.03
C ILE A 82 0.85 -10.29 6.56
N ALA A 83 0.65 -11.18 7.53
CA ALA A 83 0.33 -12.58 7.30
C ALA A 83 -0.75 -13.02 8.28
N GLU A 84 -1.93 -13.39 7.78
CA GLU A 84 -3.10 -13.74 8.59
C GLU A 84 -3.51 -12.56 9.52
N SER A 85 -3.31 -12.72 10.83
CA SER A 85 -3.67 -11.73 11.86
C SER A 85 -2.45 -11.12 12.56
N ARG A 86 -1.26 -11.18 11.93
CA ARG A 86 -0.01 -10.66 12.49
C ARG A 86 0.78 -9.85 11.45
N ILE A 87 1.72 -9.08 11.92
CA ILE A 87 2.75 -8.42 11.10
C ILE A 87 4.09 -9.00 11.52
N ASP A 88 4.73 -9.69 10.60
CA ASP A 88 6.05 -10.28 10.78
C ASP A 88 7.13 -9.29 10.38
N LYS A 89 8.15 -9.11 11.24
CA LYS A 89 9.39 -8.40 10.94
C LYS A 89 10.40 -9.41 10.40
N ILE A 90 10.93 -9.17 9.19
CA ILE A 90 11.66 -10.17 8.41
C ILE A 90 13.02 -9.61 7.99
N GLU A 91 14.07 -10.41 8.14
CA GLU A 91 15.38 -10.12 7.59
C GLU A 91 15.36 -10.34 6.06
N PRO A 92 15.59 -9.31 5.21
CA PRO A 92 15.44 -9.44 3.75
C PRO A 92 16.42 -10.41 3.11
N ALA A 93 17.61 -10.59 3.74
CA ALA A 93 18.67 -11.45 3.22
C ALA A 93 18.33 -12.94 3.33
N THR A 94 17.59 -13.34 4.36
CA THR A 94 17.34 -14.76 4.67
C THR A 94 15.88 -15.17 4.65
N GLY A 95 14.96 -14.21 4.77
CA GLY A 95 13.53 -14.47 4.98
C GLY A 95 13.19 -14.86 6.43
N LYS A 96 14.17 -14.79 7.34
CA LYS A 96 13.95 -15.14 8.76
C LYS A 96 13.04 -14.13 9.42
N VAL A 97 11.95 -14.59 10.03
CA VAL A 97 11.12 -13.79 10.93
C VAL A 97 11.90 -13.56 12.24
N VAL A 98 12.16 -12.31 12.55
CA VAL A 98 12.90 -11.91 13.77
C VAL A 98 11.97 -11.55 14.93
N SER A 99 10.78 -11.06 14.62
CA SER A 99 9.71 -10.79 15.60
C SER A 99 8.37 -10.69 14.89
N SER A 100 7.27 -10.76 15.67
CA SER A 100 5.91 -10.60 15.17
C SER A 100 5.08 -9.77 16.16
N ILE A 101 4.16 -8.98 15.64
CA ILE A 101 3.17 -8.22 16.43
C ILE A 101 1.77 -8.53 15.92
N PRO A 102 0.71 -8.35 16.72
CA PRO A 102 -0.66 -8.47 16.23
C PRO A 102 -0.96 -7.45 15.13
N ALA A 103 -1.66 -7.85 14.08
CA ALA A 103 -2.20 -6.95 13.08
C ALA A 103 -3.53 -6.34 13.59
N PRO A 104 -3.79 -5.02 13.37
CA PRO A 104 -4.90 -4.34 14.03
C PRO A 104 -6.29 -4.71 13.49
N GLY A 105 -6.37 -5.19 12.24
CA GLY A 105 -7.63 -5.41 11.53
C GLY A 105 -8.19 -6.81 11.61
N MET A 106 -7.61 -7.70 12.44
CA MET A 106 -8.09 -9.08 12.66
C MET A 106 -8.36 -9.86 11.36
N GLY A 107 -7.43 -9.75 10.39
CA GLY A 107 -7.54 -10.41 9.08
C GLY A 107 -8.23 -9.59 7.99
N CYS A 108 -8.58 -8.33 8.28
CA CYS A 108 -9.08 -7.38 7.28
C CYS A 108 -8.03 -6.33 6.88
N ASP A 109 -6.78 -6.54 7.32
CA ASP A 109 -5.66 -5.66 6.97
C ASP A 109 -5.30 -5.82 5.49
N SER A 110 -4.90 -4.71 4.85
CA SER A 110 -4.69 -4.66 3.39
C SER A 110 -3.34 -4.08 3.01
N GLY A 111 -3.14 -2.78 3.19
CA GLY A 111 -1.89 -2.09 2.89
C GLY A 111 -0.99 -1.94 4.10
N LEU A 112 0.31 -1.78 3.86
CA LEU A 112 1.30 -1.54 4.93
C LEU A 112 2.40 -0.61 4.40
N THR A 113 2.79 0.38 5.21
CA THR A 113 3.99 1.18 4.96
C THR A 113 4.67 1.58 6.27
N TRP A 114 5.96 1.89 6.18
CA TRP A 114 6.75 2.40 7.29
C TRP A 114 6.96 3.91 7.15
N ALA A 115 6.59 4.66 8.17
CA ALA A 115 6.86 6.10 8.22
C ALA A 115 6.90 6.60 9.66
N GLU A 116 7.77 7.58 9.91
CA GLU A 116 7.85 8.30 11.20
C GLU A 116 7.96 7.36 12.42
N GLY A 117 8.76 6.29 12.30
CA GLY A 117 8.94 5.31 13.37
C GLY A 117 7.68 4.52 13.71
N SER A 118 6.75 4.39 12.77
CA SER A 118 5.48 3.69 12.93
C SER A 118 5.17 2.85 11.70
N LEU A 119 4.34 1.82 11.87
CA LEU A 119 3.67 1.15 10.78
C LEU A 119 2.31 1.84 10.52
N TRP A 120 1.99 2.03 9.25
CA TRP A 120 0.66 2.50 8.82
C TRP A 120 -0.02 1.35 8.10
N VAL A 121 -1.15 0.91 8.65
CA VAL A 121 -1.86 -0.31 8.24
C VAL A 121 -3.21 0.07 7.68
N GLY A 122 -3.47 -0.27 6.42
CA GLY A 122 -4.78 -0.14 5.82
C GLY A 122 -5.71 -1.27 6.28
N ASN A 123 -6.95 -0.92 6.63
CA ASN A 123 -8.01 -1.90 6.89
C ASN A 123 -9.07 -1.78 5.80
N TYR A 124 -9.20 -2.83 4.97
CA TYR A 124 -10.07 -2.83 3.80
C TYR A 124 -11.53 -2.65 4.19
N GLN A 125 -12.09 -3.58 4.97
CA GLN A 125 -13.51 -3.57 5.32
C GLN A 125 -13.88 -2.43 6.27
N GLY A 126 -12.97 -2.09 7.19
CA GLY A 126 -13.18 -0.99 8.13
C GLY A 126 -13.06 0.38 7.49
N ARG A 127 -12.54 0.48 6.27
CA ARG A 127 -12.29 1.77 5.58
C ARG A 127 -11.46 2.70 6.46
N GLN A 128 -10.38 2.18 7.02
CA GLN A 128 -9.54 2.88 7.99
C GLN A 128 -8.06 2.68 7.67
N ILE A 129 -7.24 3.59 8.18
CA ILE A 129 -5.79 3.45 8.22
C ILE A 129 -5.37 3.63 9.67
N HIS A 130 -4.65 2.65 10.21
CA HIS A 130 -4.16 2.67 11.58
C HIS A 130 -2.66 3.02 11.60
N GLN A 131 -2.27 3.98 12.44
CA GLN A 131 -0.88 4.16 12.84
C GLN A 131 -0.60 3.22 14.02
N VAL A 132 0.36 2.33 13.88
CA VAL A 132 0.62 1.22 14.79
C VAL A 132 2.04 1.30 15.34
N ASP A 133 2.17 1.04 16.63
CA ASP A 133 3.46 0.88 17.29
C ASP A 133 4.15 -0.40 16.79
N PRO A 134 5.35 -0.32 16.18
CA PRO A 134 6.01 -1.48 15.58
C PRO A 134 6.57 -2.49 16.59
N ALA A 135 6.66 -2.13 17.87
CA ALA A 135 7.14 -3.01 18.92
C ALA A 135 6.01 -3.81 19.60
N THR A 136 4.80 -3.23 19.64
CA THR A 136 3.69 -3.79 20.44
C THR A 136 2.44 -4.14 19.63
N GLY A 137 2.28 -3.57 18.43
CA GLY A 137 1.04 -3.67 17.65
C GLY A 137 -0.07 -2.72 18.14
N ALA A 138 0.19 -1.89 19.13
CA ALA A 138 -0.82 -0.97 19.66
C ALA A 138 -1.17 0.12 18.65
N ILE A 139 -2.47 0.34 18.45
CA ILE A 139 -2.97 1.44 17.60
C ILE A 139 -2.74 2.78 18.31
N ARG A 140 -1.95 3.66 17.69
CA ARG A 140 -1.69 5.02 18.15
C ARG A 140 -2.72 6.02 17.62
N ARG A 141 -3.21 5.79 16.41
CA ARG A 141 -4.16 6.65 15.71
C ARG A 141 -4.95 5.85 14.68
N THR A 142 -6.17 6.29 14.40
CA THR A 142 -7.01 5.78 13.30
C THR A 142 -7.50 6.93 12.45
N ILE A 143 -7.39 6.78 11.14
CA ILE A 143 -7.89 7.71 10.12
C ILE A 143 -8.99 7.00 9.35
N ALA A 144 -10.15 7.65 9.23
CA ALA A 144 -11.25 7.13 8.42
C ALA A 144 -11.05 7.44 6.93
N SER A 145 -11.48 6.53 6.07
CA SER A 145 -11.61 6.73 4.64
C SER A 145 -13.07 6.55 4.23
N ASN A 146 -13.52 7.30 3.24
CA ASN A 146 -14.87 7.10 2.66
C ASN A 146 -14.90 6.01 1.58
N ARG A 147 -13.75 5.33 1.32
CA ARG A 147 -13.62 4.21 0.39
C ARG A 147 -12.84 3.06 1.01
N PHE A 148 -12.95 1.87 0.44
CA PHE A 148 -12.11 0.73 0.83
C PHE A 148 -10.63 1.07 0.66
N VAL A 149 -9.82 0.80 1.68
CA VAL A 149 -8.37 1.02 1.65
C VAL A 149 -7.67 -0.25 1.20
N THR A 150 -6.85 -0.17 0.15
CA THR A 150 -6.15 -1.34 -0.41
C THR A 150 -4.65 -1.30 -0.14
N GLY A 151 -3.94 -0.29 -0.64
CA GLY A 151 -2.53 -0.07 -0.41
C GLY A 151 -2.31 1.20 0.41
N VAL A 152 -1.18 1.31 1.11
CA VAL A 152 -0.81 2.50 1.88
C VAL A 152 0.66 2.80 1.65
N THR A 153 1.02 4.07 1.44
CA THR A 153 2.40 4.53 1.39
C THR A 153 2.56 5.92 1.98
N TRP A 154 3.78 6.27 2.34
CA TRP A 154 4.15 7.58 2.87
C TRP A 154 5.30 8.16 2.06
N VAL A 155 5.09 9.36 1.50
CA VAL A 155 6.11 10.06 0.71
C VAL A 155 5.95 11.56 0.84
N ASP A 156 7.06 12.29 0.92
CA ASP A 156 7.14 13.76 1.04
C ASP A 156 6.26 14.30 2.20
N GLY A 157 6.27 13.61 3.36
CA GLY A 157 5.48 13.98 4.52
C GLY A 157 3.97 13.80 4.35
N ALA A 158 3.53 13.06 3.35
CA ALA A 158 2.12 12.84 3.05
C ALA A 158 1.75 11.36 3.00
N LEU A 159 0.58 11.04 3.54
CA LEU A 159 -0.02 9.72 3.48
C LEU A 159 -0.79 9.57 2.16
N TRP A 160 -0.52 8.48 1.46
CA TRP A 160 -1.25 8.06 0.28
C TRP A 160 -1.87 6.68 0.50
N HIS A 161 -3.02 6.45 -0.08
CA HIS A 161 -3.62 5.12 -0.10
C HIS A 161 -4.30 4.80 -1.43
N GLY A 162 -4.32 3.53 -1.77
CA GLY A 162 -5.10 2.98 -2.87
C GLY A 162 -6.55 2.71 -2.45
N THR A 163 -7.44 2.74 -3.42
CA THR A 163 -8.83 2.28 -3.27
C THR A 163 -9.19 1.32 -4.38
N TRP A 164 -10.15 0.44 -4.11
CA TRP A 164 -10.78 -0.38 -5.15
C TRP A 164 -12.25 -0.59 -4.80
N GLU A 165 -13.14 -0.05 -5.62
CA GLU A 165 -14.59 -0.23 -5.49
C GLU A 165 -15.20 -0.46 -6.87
N GLY A 166 -15.82 -1.61 -7.09
CA GLY A 166 -16.29 -2.04 -8.41
C GLY A 166 -15.11 -2.20 -9.36
N ASP A 167 -15.17 -1.54 -10.51
CA ASP A 167 -14.10 -1.52 -11.52
C ASP A 167 -13.21 -0.27 -11.43
N GLU A 168 -13.32 0.51 -10.35
CA GLU A 168 -12.62 1.78 -10.18
C GLU A 168 -11.57 1.71 -9.09
N SER A 169 -10.39 2.23 -9.37
CA SER A 169 -9.30 2.42 -8.41
C SER A 169 -8.76 3.82 -8.45
N GLU A 170 -8.39 4.32 -7.29
CA GLU A 170 -7.74 5.62 -7.14
C GLU A 170 -6.52 5.50 -6.22
N LEU A 171 -5.52 6.36 -6.44
CA LEU A 171 -4.51 6.69 -5.46
C LEU A 171 -4.88 8.05 -4.87
N ARG A 172 -4.97 8.13 -3.55
CA ARG A 172 -5.42 9.30 -2.83
C ARG A 172 -4.36 9.79 -1.87
N ARG A 173 -4.00 11.08 -1.98
CA ARG A 173 -3.28 11.78 -0.93
C ARG A 173 -4.26 12.25 0.11
N VAL A 174 -4.03 11.91 1.35
CA VAL A 174 -4.91 12.28 2.46
C VAL A 174 -4.13 13.01 3.55
N ASP A 175 -4.84 13.86 4.25
CA ASP A 175 -4.33 14.47 5.47
C ASP A 175 -4.23 13.39 6.56
N ALA A 176 -3.02 13.19 7.09
CA ALA A 176 -2.74 12.15 8.07
C ALA A 176 -3.37 12.42 9.46
N HIS A 177 -3.99 13.59 9.68
CA HIS A 177 -4.67 13.90 10.94
C HIS A 177 -6.17 13.59 10.90
N ASN A 178 -6.83 13.90 9.77
CA ASN A 178 -8.30 13.83 9.67
C ASN A 178 -8.83 13.00 8.50
N GLY A 179 -7.96 12.53 7.60
CA GLY A 179 -8.34 11.71 6.45
C GLY A 179 -8.90 12.50 5.26
N ASP A 180 -8.88 13.84 5.30
CA ASP A 180 -9.35 14.66 4.19
C ASP A 180 -8.55 14.37 2.92
N VAL A 181 -9.26 14.10 1.83
CA VAL A 181 -8.64 13.84 0.52
C VAL A 181 -8.14 15.17 -0.07
N ARG A 182 -6.84 15.24 -0.33
CA ARG A 182 -6.15 16.40 -0.88
C ARG A 182 -5.86 16.29 -2.38
N GLU A 183 -5.70 15.06 -2.88
CA GLU A 183 -5.40 14.78 -4.28
C GLU A 183 -5.89 13.39 -4.66
N ARG A 184 -6.27 13.21 -5.94
CA ARG A 184 -6.77 11.93 -6.46
C ARG A 184 -6.14 11.64 -7.82
N LEU A 185 -5.59 10.44 -8.01
CA LEU A 185 -5.18 9.88 -9.28
C LEU A 185 -6.13 8.73 -9.62
N VAL A 186 -6.83 8.80 -10.72
CA VAL A 186 -7.78 7.77 -11.17
C VAL A 186 -7.08 6.83 -12.14
N LEU A 187 -7.05 5.55 -11.81
CA LEU A 187 -6.51 4.53 -12.71
C LEU A 187 -7.49 4.22 -13.84
N PRO A 188 -7.00 3.67 -14.97
CA PRO A 188 -7.88 3.19 -16.03
C PRO A 188 -8.90 2.17 -15.49
N GLN A 189 -10.09 2.14 -16.07
CA GLN A 189 -11.15 1.21 -15.69
C GLN A 189 -10.66 -0.25 -15.70
N GLY A 190 -11.03 -1.01 -14.68
CA GLY A 190 -10.63 -2.41 -14.52
C GLY A 190 -9.20 -2.62 -14.01
N VAL A 191 -8.44 -1.54 -13.76
CA VAL A 191 -7.11 -1.62 -13.17
C VAL A 191 -7.21 -1.55 -11.66
N GLY A 192 -7.11 -2.70 -10.99
CA GLY A 192 -7.15 -2.77 -9.53
C GLY A 192 -5.83 -2.35 -8.87
N VAL A 193 -5.93 -1.89 -7.63
CA VAL A 193 -4.81 -1.60 -6.73
C VAL A 193 -4.96 -2.44 -5.46
N SER A 194 -4.01 -3.34 -5.19
CA SER A 194 -3.98 -4.19 -3.99
C SER A 194 -2.88 -3.82 -3.00
N GLY A 195 -1.84 -3.15 -3.45
CA GLY A 195 -0.74 -2.63 -2.65
C GLY A 195 -0.24 -1.33 -3.23
N LEU A 196 0.45 -0.52 -2.44
CA LEU A 196 0.98 0.77 -2.87
C LEU A 196 2.26 1.09 -2.12
N GLU A 197 3.32 1.46 -2.86
CA GLU A 197 4.55 1.98 -2.29
C GLU A 197 5.18 3.03 -3.21
N SER A 198 5.90 3.99 -2.63
CA SER A 198 6.63 5.00 -3.39
C SER A 198 8.12 4.65 -3.48
N ASP A 199 8.74 4.97 -4.64
CA ASP A 199 10.20 4.91 -4.79
C ASP A 199 10.93 6.11 -4.16
N GLY A 200 10.18 7.08 -3.61
CA GLY A 200 10.72 8.34 -3.09
C GLY A 200 11.18 9.33 -4.16
N ALA A 201 11.28 8.93 -5.43
CA ALA A 201 11.83 9.73 -6.53
C ALA A 201 10.78 10.26 -7.52
N GLY A 202 9.77 9.49 -7.84
CA GLY A 202 8.76 9.95 -8.81
C GLY A 202 7.76 8.89 -9.26
N LEU A 203 7.82 7.71 -8.69
CA LEU A 203 6.93 6.61 -9.00
C LEU A 203 6.20 6.09 -7.75
N PHE A 204 5.00 5.60 -7.99
CA PHE A 204 4.32 4.66 -7.14
C PHE A 204 4.40 3.28 -7.77
N TYR A 205 4.68 2.25 -6.97
CA TYR A 205 4.48 0.86 -7.33
C TYR A 205 3.14 0.39 -6.78
N CYS A 206 2.29 -0.11 -7.67
CA CYS A 206 0.94 -0.56 -7.33
C CYS A 206 0.81 -2.05 -7.60
N GLY A 207 0.43 -2.84 -6.61
CA GLY A 207 0.00 -4.22 -6.79
C GLY A 207 -1.30 -4.29 -7.58
N GLY A 208 -1.39 -5.18 -8.54
CA GLY A 208 -2.53 -5.30 -9.45
C GLY A 208 -3.52 -6.41 -9.10
N GLY A 209 -3.51 -6.90 -7.86
CA GLY A 209 -4.44 -7.95 -7.43
C GLY A 209 -4.35 -9.19 -8.31
N GLY A 210 -5.52 -9.70 -8.71
CA GLY A 210 -5.67 -10.89 -9.56
C GLY A 210 -5.06 -10.77 -10.97
N SER A 211 -4.58 -9.58 -11.38
CA SER A 211 -3.81 -9.47 -12.63
C SER A 211 -2.42 -10.09 -12.54
N GLY A 212 -1.92 -10.39 -11.34
CA GLY A 212 -0.57 -10.90 -11.11
C GLY A 212 0.55 -9.91 -11.44
N LYS A 213 0.22 -8.63 -11.60
CA LYS A 213 1.17 -7.60 -12.04
C LYS A 213 1.50 -6.61 -10.92
N VAL A 214 2.66 -5.95 -11.04
CA VAL A 214 2.96 -4.70 -10.37
C VAL A 214 3.04 -3.60 -11.44
N ARG A 215 2.50 -2.41 -11.14
CA ARG A 215 2.50 -1.27 -12.05
C ARG A 215 3.28 -0.11 -11.46
N ALA A 216 4.17 0.47 -12.25
CA ALA A 216 4.77 1.76 -11.94
C ALA A 216 3.87 2.88 -12.46
N VAL A 217 3.41 3.72 -11.55
CA VAL A 217 2.53 4.87 -11.82
C VAL A 217 3.27 6.15 -11.52
N ARG A 218 3.21 7.13 -12.43
CA ARG A 218 3.87 8.41 -12.21
C ARG A 218 3.28 9.14 -11.02
N ARG A 219 4.13 9.50 -10.06
CA ARG A 219 3.74 10.32 -8.91
C ARG A 219 3.63 11.79 -9.33
N PRO A 220 2.61 12.52 -8.90
CA PRO A 220 2.56 13.97 -9.10
C PRO A 220 3.77 14.65 -8.47
N LYS A 221 4.27 15.72 -9.11
CA LYS A 221 5.29 16.56 -8.48
C LYS A 221 4.69 17.22 -7.25
N ALA A 222 5.44 17.26 -6.17
CA ALA A 222 5.05 18.05 -5.00
C ALA A 222 4.84 19.50 -5.43
N SER A 223 3.67 20.04 -5.14
CA SER A 223 3.31 21.44 -5.42
C SER A 223 3.74 22.33 -4.26
#